data_ec216dcbdbd3273afad9833a4fdb547f
#
_entry.id   ec216dcbdbd3273afad9833a4fdb547f
#
_cell.length_a   1.000
_cell.length_b   1.000
_cell.length_c   1.000
_cell.angle_alpha   90.00
_cell.angle_beta   90.00
_cell.angle_gamma   90.00
#
_symmetry.space_group_name_H-M   'P 1'
#
loop_
_entity.id
_entity.type
_entity.pdbx_description
1 polymer ?
#
loop_
_entity_poly.entity_id
_entity_poly.type
_entity_poly.pdbx_seq_one_letter_code
_entity_poly.pdbx_strand_id
1 'polypeptide(L)'
;MNTKALNLGLIAVAGILSACHSTEPTRSVEWFVEHRQELKDAIAKCDSNPGELAATPNCINAKRAQGKITWEAKGVIRVEPLKFN
;
A
#
# COMPACT_ATOMS: atom_id res chain seq x y z
N MET A 1 -4.62 4.60 46.95
CA MET A 1 -4.05 5.57 46.42
C MET A 1 -3.36 5.24 45.19
N ASN A 2 -2.51 4.36 45.18
CA ASN A 2 -1.73 4.05 44.03
C ASN A 2 -2.47 3.38 42.95
N THR A 3 -3.60 2.85 43.27
CA THR A 3 -4.35 2.13 42.26
C THR A 3 -4.76 2.99 41.10
N LYS A 4 -4.85 4.27 41.32
CA LYS A 4 -5.27 5.12 40.26
C LYS A 4 -4.32 5.12 39.11
N ALA A 5 -3.06 5.16 39.39
CA ALA A 5 -2.08 5.21 38.34
C ALA A 5 -2.11 3.96 37.50
N LEU A 6 -2.35 2.84 38.14
CA LEU A 6 -2.38 1.61 37.42
C LEU A 6 -3.47 1.56 36.38
N ASN A 7 -4.60 2.08 36.75
CA ASN A 7 -5.72 2.04 35.82
C ASN A 7 -5.44 2.80 34.56
N LEU A 8 -4.77 3.91 34.69
CA LEU A 8 -4.50 4.71 33.54
C LEU A 8 -3.60 3.99 32.56
N GLY A 9 -2.65 3.28 33.09
CA GLY A 9 -1.74 2.57 32.22
C GLY A 9 -2.44 1.53 31.38
N LEU A 10 -3.35 0.84 31.97
CA LEU A 10 -4.06 -0.18 31.24
C LEU A 10 -4.86 0.36 30.10
N ILE A 11 -5.50 1.45 30.34
CA ILE A 11 -6.34 2.04 29.31
C ILE A 11 -5.52 2.44 28.11
N ALA A 12 -4.37 3.00 28.33
CA ALA A 12 -3.53 3.45 27.25
C ALA A 12 -3.13 2.29 26.35
N VAL A 13 -2.80 1.19 26.95
CA VAL A 13 -2.38 0.04 26.18
C VAL A 13 -3.48 -0.46 25.27
N ALA A 14 -4.66 -0.50 25.78
CA ALA A 14 -5.77 -0.97 24.98
C ALA A 14 -5.97 -0.11 23.74
N GLY A 15 -5.83 1.17 23.91
CA GLY A 15 -6.03 2.06 22.76
C GLY A 15 -5.02 1.82 21.69
N ILE A 16 -3.79 1.57 22.06
CA ILE A 16 -2.75 1.36 21.08
C ILE A 16 -3.01 0.12 20.24
N LEU A 17 -3.47 -0.93 20.87
CA LEU A 17 -3.74 -2.14 20.14
C LEU A 17 -4.77 -1.95 19.06
N SER A 18 -5.77 -1.18 19.36
CA SER A 18 -6.78 -0.90 18.37
C SER A 18 -6.20 -0.24 17.15
N ALA A 19 -5.30 0.66 17.37
CA ALA A 19 -4.73 1.41 16.28
C ALA A 19 -3.94 0.52 15.32
N CYS A 20 -3.40 -0.55 15.81
CA CYS A 20 -2.61 -1.41 14.95
C CYS A 20 -3.43 -2.08 13.87
N HIS A 21 -4.71 -2.07 14.01
CA HIS A 21 -5.54 -2.69 13.03
C HIS A 21 -5.86 -1.78 11.89
N SER A 22 -5.45 -0.58 11.95
CA SER A 22 -5.81 0.35 10.92
C SER A 22 -5.22 -0.10 9.62
N THR A 23 -5.96 0.06 8.60
CA THR A 23 -5.51 -0.33 7.30
C THR A 23 -5.01 0.88 6.57
N GLU A 24 -4.08 0.63 5.71
CA GLU A 24 -3.55 1.69 4.88
C GLU A 24 -4.60 2.13 3.89
N PRO A 25 -4.62 3.40 3.54
CA PRO A 25 -5.55 3.85 2.52
C PRO A 25 -5.19 3.20 1.18
N THR A 26 -6.20 2.91 0.40
CA THR A 26 -5.98 2.32 -0.90
C THR A 26 -5.50 3.40 -1.86
N ARG A 27 -4.38 3.11 -2.52
CA ARG A 27 -3.81 4.02 -3.49
C ARG A 27 -4.09 3.54 -4.89
N SER A 28 -4.29 4.46 -5.80
CA SER A 28 -4.57 4.09 -7.17
C SER A 28 -3.29 3.72 -7.92
N VAL A 29 -3.47 3.13 -9.08
CA VAL A 29 -2.33 2.81 -9.93
C VAL A 29 -1.58 4.08 -10.29
N GLU A 30 -2.31 5.12 -10.65
CA GLU A 30 -1.67 6.39 -11.02
C GLU A 30 -0.90 7.00 -9.87
N TRP A 31 -1.44 6.87 -8.67
CA TRP A 31 -0.73 7.38 -7.52
C TRP A 31 0.62 6.71 -7.37
N PHE A 32 0.65 5.38 -7.53
CA PHE A 32 1.91 4.66 -7.42
C PHE A 32 2.88 5.02 -8.54
N VAL A 33 2.36 5.29 -9.72
CA VAL A 33 3.23 5.70 -10.82
C VAL A 33 3.93 7.01 -10.48
N GLU A 34 3.23 7.88 -9.80
CA GLU A 34 3.78 9.18 -9.44
C GLU A 34 4.62 9.14 -8.18
N HIS A 35 4.45 8.13 -7.36
CA HIS A 35 5.17 8.02 -6.10
C HIS A 35 6.07 6.80 -6.13
N ARG A 36 7.18 6.91 -6.85
CA ARG A 36 8.04 5.77 -7.14
C ARG A 36 8.63 5.13 -5.89
N GLN A 37 8.95 5.92 -4.89
CA GLN A 37 9.50 5.36 -3.67
C GLN A 37 8.45 4.53 -2.95
N GLU A 38 7.27 5.06 -2.84
CA GLU A 38 6.19 4.32 -2.21
C GLU A 38 5.84 3.08 -3.00
N LEU A 39 5.96 3.14 -4.32
CA LEU A 39 5.73 1.99 -5.14
C LEU A 39 6.73 0.88 -4.82
N LYS A 40 8.00 1.24 -4.72
CA LYS A 40 9.03 0.27 -4.38
C LYS A 40 8.76 -0.36 -3.01
N ASP A 41 8.39 0.46 -2.06
CA ASP A 41 8.11 -0.03 -0.72
C ASP A 41 6.93 -0.99 -0.74
N ALA A 42 5.90 -0.65 -1.49
CA ALA A 42 4.73 -1.50 -1.56
C ALA A 42 5.06 -2.84 -2.21
N ILE A 43 5.83 -2.81 -3.28
CA ILE A 43 6.21 -4.05 -3.96
C ILE A 43 7.04 -4.93 -3.03
N ALA A 44 7.98 -4.33 -2.33
CA ALA A 44 8.82 -5.11 -1.41
C ALA A 44 7.97 -5.74 -0.32
N LYS A 45 7.03 -5.00 0.19
CA LYS A 45 6.16 -5.51 1.24
C LYS A 45 5.30 -6.65 0.70
N CYS A 46 4.75 -6.49 -0.49
CA CYS A 46 3.93 -7.53 -1.09
C CYS A 46 4.72 -8.80 -1.34
N ASP A 47 5.94 -8.64 -1.82
CA ASP A 47 6.77 -9.80 -2.13
C ASP A 47 7.25 -10.53 -0.90
N SER A 48 7.38 -9.82 0.21
CA SER A 48 7.84 -10.46 1.42
C SER A 48 6.73 -11.25 2.11
N ASN A 49 5.49 -10.98 1.77
CA ASN A 49 4.40 -11.68 2.41
C ASN A 49 3.26 -11.91 1.43
N PRO A 50 3.53 -12.65 0.36
CA PRO A 50 2.55 -12.78 -0.71
C PRO A 50 1.27 -13.49 -0.29
N GLY A 51 1.35 -14.39 0.67
CA GLY A 51 0.17 -15.11 1.09
C GLY A 51 -0.89 -14.22 1.69
N GLU A 52 -0.48 -13.19 2.38
CA GLU A 52 -1.44 -12.30 3.02
C GLU A 52 -1.72 -11.04 2.23
N LEU A 53 -0.73 -10.58 1.50
CA LEU A 53 -0.82 -9.26 0.91
C LEU A 53 -1.11 -9.25 -0.58
N ALA A 54 -0.89 -10.35 -1.26
CA ALA A 54 -1.00 -10.34 -2.71
C ALA A 54 -2.38 -9.90 -3.21
N ALA A 55 -3.41 -10.21 -2.47
CA ALA A 55 -4.76 -9.87 -2.89
C ALA A 55 -5.24 -8.53 -2.38
N THR A 56 -4.42 -7.81 -1.65
CA THR A 56 -4.86 -6.51 -1.16
C THR A 56 -4.88 -5.50 -2.29
N PRO A 57 -5.78 -4.52 -2.20
CA PRO A 57 -5.87 -3.52 -3.28
C PRO A 57 -4.56 -2.79 -3.53
N ASN A 58 -3.83 -2.45 -2.49
CA ASN A 58 -2.58 -1.74 -2.69
C ASN A 58 -1.53 -2.60 -3.39
N CYS A 59 -1.47 -3.88 -3.08
CA CYS A 59 -0.54 -4.75 -3.77
C CYS A 59 -0.92 -4.90 -5.24
N ILE A 60 -2.18 -5.08 -5.51
CA ILE A 60 -2.64 -5.20 -6.88
C ILE A 60 -2.32 -3.93 -7.66
N ASN A 61 -2.64 -2.79 -7.09
CA ASN A 61 -2.41 -1.53 -7.78
C ASN A 61 -0.94 -1.23 -7.94
N ALA A 62 -0.14 -1.56 -6.94
CA ALA A 62 1.30 -1.34 -7.04
C ALA A 62 1.90 -2.21 -8.14
N LYS A 63 1.48 -3.45 -8.22
CA LYS A 63 1.99 -4.33 -9.27
C LYS A 63 1.57 -3.85 -10.64
N ARG A 64 0.38 -3.36 -10.76
CA ARG A 64 -0.08 -2.81 -12.03
C ARG A 64 0.72 -1.57 -12.41
N ALA A 65 1.00 -0.73 -11.42
CA ALA A 65 1.79 0.45 -11.68
C ALA A 65 3.20 0.09 -12.13
N GLN A 66 3.78 -0.91 -11.49
CA GLN A 66 5.09 -1.37 -11.87
C GLN A 66 5.10 -1.87 -13.30
N GLY A 67 4.09 -2.65 -13.66
CA GLY A 67 3.98 -3.14 -15.02
C GLY A 67 3.83 -2.01 -16.02
N LYS A 68 3.02 -1.03 -15.69
CA LYS A 68 2.82 0.08 -16.59
C LYS A 68 4.11 0.83 -16.84
N ILE A 69 4.84 1.10 -15.78
CA ILE A 69 6.10 1.81 -15.90
C ILE A 69 7.09 1.01 -16.74
N THR A 70 7.14 -0.29 -16.51
CA THR A 70 8.07 -1.14 -17.23
C THR A 70 7.76 -1.18 -18.70
N TRP A 71 6.50 -1.35 -19.05
CA TRP A 71 6.14 -1.41 -20.47
C TRP A 71 6.38 -0.10 -21.18
N GLU A 72 6.08 0.99 -20.51
CA GLU A 72 6.30 2.29 -21.12
C GLU A 72 7.78 2.57 -21.32
N ALA A 73 8.59 2.18 -20.35
CA ALA A 73 10.01 2.40 -20.44
C ALA A 73 10.62 1.61 -21.57
N LYS A 74 10.07 0.43 -21.84
CA LYS A 74 10.58 -0.38 -22.92
C LYS A 74 10.06 0.03 -24.28
N GLY A 75 9.08 0.87 -24.30
CA GLY A 75 8.51 1.29 -25.55
C GLY A 75 7.70 0.21 -26.24
N VAL A 76 7.37 -0.84 -25.51
CA VAL A 76 6.65 -1.94 -26.11
C VAL A 76 5.19 -1.60 -26.29
N ILE A 77 4.64 -0.90 -25.33
CA ILE A 77 3.25 -0.49 -25.40
C ILE A 77 3.16 0.98 -25.28
N ARG A 78 2.63 1.61 -26.33
CA ARG A 78 2.41 2.99 -26.23
C ARG A 78 1.05 3.15 -25.78
N VAL A 79 0.88 3.61 -24.61
CA VAL A 79 -0.44 3.78 -24.07
C VAL A 79 -1.01 5.06 -24.59
N GLU A 80 -1.21 5.09 -25.84
CA GLU A 80 -1.86 6.25 -26.37
C GLU A 80 -3.31 5.97 -26.38
N PRO A 81 -4.11 6.98 -26.16
CA PRO A 81 -5.53 6.79 -26.28
C PRO A 81 -5.81 6.36 -27.69
N LEU A 82 -6.53 5.31 -27.81
CA LEU A 82 -6.86 4.83 -29.12
C LEU A 82 -7.64 5.87 -29.84
N LYS A 83 -7.14 6.25 -30.97
CA LYS A 83 -7.85 7.21 -31.75
C LYS A 83 -8.56 6.50 -32.83
N PHE A 84 -9.82 6.35 -32.65
CA PHE A 84 -10.61 5.77 -33.68
C PHE A 84 -11.23 6.90 -34.44
N ASN A 85 -10.88 7.04 -35.61
CA ASN A 85 -11.49 8.09 -36.39
C ASN A 85 -12.55 7.57 -37.28
#